data_b9541cf4cb0de95e04a35c7c45d8b5c2
#
_entry.id   b9541cf4cb0de95e04a35c7c45d8b5c2
#
_cell.length_a   1.000
_cell.length_b   1.000
_cell.length_c   1.000
_cell.angle_alpha   90.00
_cell.angle_beta   90.00
_cell.angle_gamma   90.00
#
_symmetry.space_group_name_H-M   'P 1'
#
loop_
_entity.id
_entity.type
_entity.pdbx_description
1 polymer ?
#
loop_
_entity_poly.entity_id
_entity_poly.type
_entity_poly.pdbx_seq_one_letter_code
_entity_poly.pdbx_strand_id
1 'polypeptide(L)'
;MSMVRDLFLFCCFTGLAFIDLYNLKEENIKEFFDEGEWIVIHRQKTGTEANIKLLDYPKQIMEKYRGLCEDGRVFPVPNYQSCMDSLKRLGKKCGITKPLSWHMSRHSFATSVCLSNGVPIETVSSMLGHKDIKTTQVYAKITKEKLSKDVEKLSQQINNIEEFTFGNVCNDNTNTINGRV
;
A
#
# COMPACT_ATOMS: atom_id res chain seq x y z
N MET A 1 -19.49 13.31 -9.46
CA MET A 1 -19.08 13.07 -8.04
C MET A 1 -18.59 11.65 -7.81
N SER A 2 -19.19 10.61 -8.38
CA SER A 2 -18.72 9.22 -8.21
C SER A 2 -17.30 9.01 -8.72
N MET A 3 -16.98 9.51 -9.91
CA MET A 3 -15.64 9.40 -10.50
C MET A 3 -14.55 9.99 -9.59
N VAL A 4 -14.69 11.24 -9.13
CA VAL A 4 -13.66 11.87 -8.29
C VAL A 4 -13.47 11.15 -6.96
N ARG A 5 -14.54 10.55 -6.40
CA ARG A 5 -14.44 9.66 -5.24
C ARG A 5 -13.58 8.43 -5.58
N ASP A 6 -13.86 7.78 -6.69
CA ASP A 6 -13.17 6.56 -7.11
C ASP A 6 -11.69 6.85 -7.41
N LEU A 7 -11.39 7.97 -8.08
CA LEU A 7 -10.02 8.44 -8.32
C LEU A 7 -9.27 8.76 -7.01
N PHE A 8 -9.95 9.39 -6.05
CA PHE A 8 -9.37 9.67 -4.73
C PHE A 8 -9.06 8.38 -3.97
N LEU A 9 -9.99 7.42 -3.96
CA LEU A 9 -9.77 6.11 -3.36
C LEU A 9 -8.65 5.34 -4.07
N PHE A 10 -8.59 5.39 -5.40
CA PHE A 10 -7.48 4.82 -6.14
C PHE A 10 -6.12 5.38 -5.65
N CYS A 11 -6.02 6.69 -5.47
CA CYS A 11 -4.82 7.30 -4.89
C CYS A 11 -4.58 6.91 -3.42
N CYS A 12 -5.63 6.63 -2.63
CA CYS A 12 -5.47 6.12 -1.27
C CYS A 12 -4.87 4.71 -1.22
N PHE A 13 -5.02 3.91 -2.28
CA PHE A 13 -4.50 2.54 -2.35
C PHE A 13 -3.25 2.38 -3.25
N THR A 14 -2.86 3.44 -3.97
CA THR A 14 -1.66 3.42 -4.83
C THR A 14 -0.61 4.45 -4.44
N GLY A 15 -0.99 5.45 -3.65
CA GLY A 15 -0.08 6.53 -3.26
C GLY A 15 0.29 7.49 -4.39
N LEU A 16 -0.37 7.43 -5.54
CA LEU A 16 -0.12 8.34 -6.65
C LEU A 16 -0.43 9.80 -6.27
N ALA A 17 0.38 10.73 -6.74
CA ALA A 17 0.00 12.14 -6.71
C ALA A 17 -1.00 12.43 -7.85
N PHE A 18 -1.76 13.52 -7.72
CA PHE A 18 -2.75 13.89 -8.73
C PHE A 18 -2.18 13.97 -10.16
N ILE A 19 -1.00 14.56 -10.30
CA ILE A 19 -0.37 14.70 -11.63
C ILE A 19 0.06 13.36 -12.22
N ASP A 20 0.53 12.43 -11.39
CA ASP A 20 0.88 11.08 -11.81
C ASP A 20 -0.38 10.27 -12.17
N LEU A 21 -1.47 10.42 -11.42
CA LEU A 21 -2.78 9.85 -11.74
C LEU A 21 -3.33 10.43 -13.06
N TYR A 22 -3.24 11.75 -13.25
CA TYR A 22 -3.73 12.44 -14.46
C TYR A 22 -3.04 11.94 -15.73
N ASN A 23 -1.74 11.64 -15.62
CA ASN A 23 -0.90 11.17 -16.73
C ASN A 23 -0.77 9.64 -16.80
N LEU A 24 -1.45 8.88 -15.93
CA LEU A 24 -1.37 7.43 -15.90
C LEU A 24 -1.96 6.84 -17.18
N LYS A 25 -1.15 6.07 -17.90
CA LYS A 25 -1.52 5.39 -19.14
C LYS A 25 -1.55 3.88 -18.98
N GLU A 26 -2.26 3.19 -19.85
CA GLU A 26 -2.30 1.74 -19.92
C GLU A 26 -0.90 1.12 -20.07
N GLU A 27 0.00 1.76 -20.81
CA GLU A 27 1.40 1.34 -20.96
C GLU A 27 2.21 1.34 -19.65
N ASN A 28 1.73 2.04 -18.61
CA ASN A 28 2.35 2.06 -17.28
C ASN A 28 1.89 0.88 -16.40
N ILE A 29 0.90 0.12 -16.84
CA ILE A 29 0.45 -1.09 -16.15
C ILE A 29 1.22 -2.26 -16.73
N LYS A 30 2.02 -2.90 -15.89
CA LYS A 30 2.93 -3.99 -16.27
C LYS A 30 2.63 -5.24 -15.47
N GLU A 31 2.67 -6.38 -16.12
CA GLU A 31 2.68 -7.67 -15.44
C GLU A 31 4.13 -8.04 -15.11
N PHE A 32 4.40 -8.45 -13.87
CA PHE A 32 5.72 -8.85 -13.40
C PHE A 32 5.78 -10.35 -13.07
N PHE A 33 6.96 -10.78 -12.59
CA PHE A 33 7.32 -12.15 -12.26
C PHE A 33 6.37 -12.85 -11.27
N ASP A 34 5.56 -12.09 -10.53
CA ASP A 34 4.59 -12.58 -9.56
C ASP A 34 3.15 -12.67 -10.12
N GLU A 35 3.02 -12.65 -11.45
CA GLU A 35 1.73 -12.64 -12.18
C GLU A 35 0.80 -11.50 -11.75
N GLY A 36 1.36 -10.51 -11.07
CA GLY A 36 0.66 -9.35 -10.56
C GLY A 36 0.79 -8.14 -11.47
N GLU A 37 -0.25 -7.34 -11.53
CA GLU A 37 -0.22 -6.04 -12.22
C GLU A 37 0.42 -4.98 -11.35
N TRP A 38 1.31 -4.21 -11.94
CA TRP A 38 2.06 -3.15 -11.28
C TRP A 38 1.95 -1.85 -12.04
N ILE A 39 1.83 -0.74 -11.32
CA ILE A 39 2.04 0.59 -11.88
C ILE A 39 3.54 0.88 -11.87
N VAL A 40 4.11 1.14 -13.04
CA VAL A 40 5.51 1.49 -13.23
C VAL A 40 5.58 2.87 -13.85
N ILE A 41 5.98 3.87 -13.07
CA ILE A 41 6.04 5.26 -13.51
C ILE A 41 7.32 5.96 -13.08
N HIS A 42 7.71 6.97 -13.83
CA HIS A 42 8.64 8.00 -13.36
C HIS A 42 7.83 9.19 -12.84
N ARG A 43 8.02 9.52 -11.56
CA ARG A 43 7.29 10.60 -10.90
C ARG A 43 7.51 11.94 -11.60
N GLN A 44 6.44 12.62 -11.99
CA GLN A 44 6.52 13.92 -12.66
C GLN A 44 7.30 14.97 -11.86
N LYS A 45 7.17 14.97 -10.54
CA LYS A 45 7.83 15.96 -9.67
C LYS A 45 9.32 15.69 -9.47
N THR A 46 9.76 14.43 -9.44
CA THR A 46 11.10 14.04 -8.96
C THR A 46 11.92 13.27 -10.00
N GLY A 47 11.27 12.78 -11.07
CA GLY A 47 11.88 11.87 -12.03
C GLY A 47 12.25 10.50 -11.46
N THR A 48 11.93 10.23 -10.19
CA THR A 48 12.24 8.96 -9.53
C THR A 48 11.24 7.90 -9.97
N GLU A 49 11.73 6.71 -10.23
CA GLU A 49 10.89 5.55 -10.50
C GLU A 49 10.06 5.17 -9.27
N ALA A 50 8.82 4.78 -9.51
CA ALA A 50 7.91 4.26 -8.50
C ALA A 50 7.21 3.03 -9.05
N ASN A 51 7.33 1.92 -8.32
CA ASN A 51 6.75 0.62 -8.66
C ASN A 51 5.73 0.26 -7.59
N ILE A 52 4.46 0.18 -7.97
CA ILE A 52 3.35 -0.01 -7.04
C ILE A 52 2.54 -1.22 -7.49
N LYS A 53 2.56 -2.29 -6.69
CA LYS A 53 1.70 -3.46 -6.95
C LYS A 53 0.24 -3.08 -6.77
N LEU A 54 -0.57 -3.41 -7.77
CA LEU A 54 -2.00 -3.16 -7.71
C LEU A 54 -2.69 -4.19 -6.82
N LEU A 55 -3.37 -3.71 -5.81
CA LEU A 55 -4.29 -4.50 -4.99
C LEU A 55 -5.62 -4.68 -5.74
N ASP A 56 -6.45 -5.63 -5.31
CA ASP A 56 -7.72 -5.95 -5.99
C ASP A 56 -8.68 -4.74 -6.08
N TYR A 57 -8.74 -3.95 -5.01
CA TYR A 57 -9.66 -2.80 -4.99
C TYR A 57 -9.31 -1.71 -6.03
N PRO A 58 -8.06 -1.22 -6.15
CA PRO A 58 -7.70 -0.32 -7.25
C PRO A 58 -7.87 -0.95 -8.64
N LYS A 59 -7.67 -2.28 -8.81
CA LYS A 59 -7.96 -2.97 -10.08
C LYS A 59 -9.43 -2.86 -10.46
N GLN A 60 -10.34 -3.08 -9.51
CA GLN A 60 -11.79 -2.91 -9.74
C GLN A 60 -12.15 -1.49 -10.15
N ILE A 61 -11.46 -0.48 -9.57
CA ILE A 61 -11.66 0.92 -9.98
C ILE A 61 -11.18 1.13 -11.42
N MET A 62 -10.01 0.60 -11.80
CA MET A 62 -9.48 0.70 -13.16
C MET A 62 -10.44 0.07 -14.18
N GLU A 63 -10.89 -1.15 -13.89
CA GLU A 63 -11.81 -1.88 -14.76
C GLU A 63 -13.10 -1.10 -15.05
N LYS A 64 -13.63 -0.41 -14.06
CA LYS A 64 -14.83 0.44 -14.20
C LYS A 64 -14.66 1.57 -15.23
N TYR A 65 -13.43 2.03 -15.44
CA TYR A 65 -13.12 3.15 -16.34
C TYR A 65 -12.39 2.71 -17.61
N ARG A 66 -12.17 1.42 -17.79
CA ARG A 66 -11.46 0.86 -18.95
C ARG A 66 -12.15 1.27 -20.25
N GLY A 67 -11.34 1.73 -21.21
CA GLY A 67 -11.81 2.10 -22.55
C GLY A 67 -12.58 3.43 -22.64
N LEU A 68 -12.62 4.21 -21.56
CA LEU A 68 -13.26 5.54 -21.60
C LEU A 68 -12.34 6.66 -22.11
N CYS A 69 -11.04 6.38 -22.31
CA CYS A 69 -10.06 7.33 -22.80
C CYS A 69 -9.50 6.87 -24.14
N GLU A 70 -9.60 7.70 -25.18
CA GLU A 70 -9.04 7.42 -26.52
C GLU A 70 -7.54 7.70 -26.61
N ASP A 71 -6.99 8.46 -25.65
CA ASP A 71 -5.58 8.90 -25.61
C ASP A 71 -4.65 7.94 -24.84
N GLY A 72 -5.14 6.73 -24.53
CA GLY A 72 -4.40 5.71 -23.80
C GLY A 72 -4.27 5.95 -22.30
N ARG A 73 -4.91 6.99 -21.74
CA ARG A 73 -4.98 7.17 -20.28
C ARG A 73 -5.90 6.14 -19.64
N VAL A 74 -5.54 5.73 -18.42
CA VAL A 74 -6.35 4.79 -17.62
C VAL A 74 -7.67 5.43 -17.17
N PHE A 75 -7.64 6.74 -16.88
CA PHE A 75 -8.79 7.45 -16.33
C PHE A 75 -9.10 8.75 -17.08
N PRO A 76 -10.37 9.09 -17.31
CA PRO A 76 -10.80 10.39 -17.84
C PRO A 76 -10.80 11.44 -16.71
N VAL A 77 -9.61 11.76 -16.17
CA VAL A 77 -9.45 12.64 -15.01
C VAL A 77 -9.84 14.07 -15.35
N PRO A 78 -10.82 14.68 -14.64
CA PRO A 78 -11.17 16.07 -14.84
C PRO A 78 -10.02 17.01 -14.44
N ASN A 79 -10.13 18.29 -14.80
CA ASN A 79 -9.14 19.27 -14.38
C ASN A 79 -9.05 19.37 -12.84
N TYR A 80 -7.89 19.80 -12.35
CA TYR A 80 -7.56 19.85 -10.93
C TYR A 80 -8.60 20.60 -10.08
N GLN A 81 -9.06 21.77 -10.54
CA GLN A 81 -10.01 22.59 -9.79
C GLN A 81 -11.37 21.88 -9.64
N SER A 82 -11.91 21.30 -10.71
CA SER A 82 -13.15 20.52 -10.68
C SER A 82 -13.06 19.33 -9.73
N CYS A 83 -11.89 18.66 -9.70
CA CYS A 83 -11.62 17.59 -8.77
C CYS A 83 -11.62 18.08 -7.31
N MET A 84 -10.94 19.19 -7.02
CA MET A 84 -10.89 19.79 -5.67
C MET A 84 -12.27 20.23 -5.18
N ASP A 85 -13.08 20.85 -6.03
CA ASP A 85 -14.45 21.24 -5.68
C ASP A 85 -15.34 20.02 -5.40
N SER A 86 -15.14 18.94 -6.15
CA SER A 86 -15.84 17.67 -5.94
C SER A 86 -15.40 16.99 -4.64
N LEU A 87 -14.10 16.99 -4.31
CA LEU A 87 -13.58 16.45 -3.04
C LEU A 87 -14.11 17.25 -1.85
N LYS A 88 -14.18 18.58 -1.94
CA LYS A 88 -14.75 19.44 -0.90
C LYS A 88 -16.21 19.09 -0.63
N ARG A 89 -17.01 18.92 -1.70
CA ARG A 89 -18.42 18.50 -1.59
C ARG A 89 -18.56 17.10 -1.01
N LEU A 90 -17.67 16.18 -1.42
CA LEU A 90 -17.64 14.81 -0.91
C LEU A 90 -17.32 14.80 0.59
N GLY A 91 -16.28 15.49 1.04
CA GLY A 91 -15.93 15.63 2.45
C GLY A 91 -17.10 16.11 3.30
N LYS A 92 -17.79 17.18 2.83
CA LYS A 92 -18.98 17.71 3.52
C LYS A 92 -20.10 16.66 3.62
N LYS A 93 -20.36 15.90 2.55
CA LYS A 93 -21.39 14.85 2.55
C LYS A 93 -21.07 13.68 3.50
N CYS A 94 -19.79 13.37 3.67
CA CYS A 94 -19.31 12.31 4.54
C CYS A 94 -19.08 12.77 6.00
N GLY A 95 -19.40 14.02 6.34
CA GLY A 95 -19.16 14.55 7.69
C GLY A 95 -17.68 14.70 8.04
N ILE A 96 -16.79 14.74 7.04
CA ILE A 96 -15.34 14.89 7.24
C ILE A 96 -15.04 16.36 7.47
N THR A 97 -14.59 16.71 8.67
CA THR A 97 -14.32 18.09 9.08
C THR A 97 -13.01 18.65 8.49
N LYS A 98 -12.01 17.77 8.24
CA LYS A 98 -10.75 18.17 7.61
C LYS A 98 -10.93 18.30 6.10
N PRO A 99 -10.39 19.37 5.46
CA PRO A 99 -10.49 19.51 4.02
C PRO A 99 -9.73 18.39 3.31
N LEU A 100 -10.42 17.65 2.44
CA LEU A 100 -9.80 16.60 1.61
C LEU A 100 -8.90 17.24 0.56
N SER A 101 -7.72 16.65 0.36
CA SER A 101 -6.78 17.01 -0.69
C SER A 101 -6.10 15.77 -1.27
N TRP A 102 -5.60 15.86 -2.49
CA TRP A 102 -4.87 14.76 -3.13
C TRP A 102 -3.61 14.35 -2.36
N HIS A 103 -3.02 15.26 -1.61
CA HIS A 103 -1.89 14.92 -0.74
C HIS A 103 -2.32 14.01 0.43
N MET A 104 -3.55 14.18 0.93
CA MET A 104 -4.09 13.32 1.99
C MET A 104 -4.29 11.88 1.51
N SER A 105 -4.69 11.65 0.24
CA SER A 105 -4.80 10.28 -0.26
C SER A 105 -3.45 9.56 -0.23
N ARG A 106 -2.39 10.23 -0.65
CA ARG A 106 -1.04 9.70 -0.59
C ARG A 106 -0.54 9.50 0.84
N HIS A 107 -0.88 10.42 1.75
CA HIS A 107 -0.63 10.25 3.18
C HIS A 107 -1.35 9.02 3.75
N SER A 108 -2.61 8.81 3.39
CA SER A 108 -3.41 7.65 3.80
C SER A 108 -2.79 6.34 3.28
N PHE A 109 -2.30 6.32 2.03
CA PHE A 109 -1.56 5.18 1.50
C PHE A 109 -0.35 4.86 2.37
N ALA A 110 0.52 5.84 2.61
CA ALA A 110 1.73 5.63 3.39
C ALA A 110 1.44 5.14 4.82
N THR A 111 0.47 5.78 5.49
CA THR A 111 0.18 5.50 6.91
C THR A 111 -0.76 4.32 7.09
N SER A 112 -2.00 4.43 6.60
CA SER A 112 -3.08 3.49 6.91
C SER A 112 -3.00 2.22 6.07
N VAL A 113 -2.58 2.31 4.81
CA VAL A 113 -2.51 1.15 3.92
C VAL A 113 -1.19 0.40 4.08
N CYS A 114 -0.07 1.11 4.20
CA CYS A 114 1.25 0.47 4.25
C CYS A 114 1.80 0.33 5.68
N LEU A 115 2.20 1.43 6.32
CA LEU A 115 2.92 1.38 7.60
C LEU A 115 2.11 0.74 8.74
N SER A 116 0.79 0.98 8.81
CA SER A 116 -0.07 0.36 9.83
C SER A 116 -0.25 -1.15 9.63
N ASN A 117 -0.03 -1.65 8.41
CA ASN A 117 -0.06 -3.06 8.08
C ASN A 117 1.33 -3.71 8.02
N GLY A 118 2.35 -3.05 8.56
CA GLY A 118 3.68 -3.64 8.73
C GLY A 118 4.58 -3.57 7.50
N VAL A 119 4.20 -2.84 6.44
CA VAL A 119 5.10 -2.64 5.30
C VAL A 119 6.30 -1.81 5.75
N PRO A 120 7.55 -2.27 5.52
CA PRO A 120 8.75 -1.52 5.88
C PRO A 120 8.79 -0.13 5.26
N ILE A 121 9.35 0.84 5.99
CA ILE A 121 9.38 2.24 5.55
C ILE A 121 10.20 2.43 4.28
N GLU A 122 11.23 1.62 4.07
CA GLU A 122 12.07 1.60 2.87
C GLU A 122 11.23 1.19 1.66
N THR A 123 10.40 0.16 1.80
CA THR A 123 9.47 -0.31 0.77
C THR A 123 8.46 0.78 0.44
N VAL A 124 7.86 1.41 1.47
CA VAL A 124 6.92 2.53 1.29
C VAL A 124 7.60 3.70 0.57
N SER A 125 8.85 4.01 0.92
CA SER A 125 9.63 5.08 0.29
C SER A 125 9.86 4.81 -1.20
N SER A 126 10.18 3.58 -1.55
CA SER A 126 10.34 3.12 -2.94
C SER A 126 9.02 3.20 -3.72
N MET A 127 7.93 2.64 -3.18
CA MET A 127 6.59 2.72 -3.79
C MET A 127 6.13 4.16 -4.01
N LEU A 128 6.47 5.05 -3.10
CA LEU A 128 6.16 6.48 -3.21
C LEU A 128 7.13 7.22 -4.17
N GLY A 129 8.21 6.62 -4.63
CA GLY A 129 9.22 7.27 -5.45
C GLY A 129 9.87 8.47 -4.76
N HIS A 130 10.21 8.34 -3.48
CA HIS A 130 10.95 9.36 -2.75
C HIS A 130 12.45 9.19 -2.98
N LYS A 131 13.16 10.29 -3.28
CA LYS A 131 14.63 10.28 -3.42
C LYS A 131 15.34 10.07 -2.09
N ASP A 132 14.73 10.53 -0.99
CA ASP A 132 15.28 10.44 0.36
C ASP A 132 14.22 9.86 1.30
N ILE A 133 14.60 8.85 2.04
CA ILE A 133 13.74 8.17 3.03
C ILE A 133 13.23 9.13 4.11
N LYS A 134 13.97 10.20 4.41
CA LYS A 134 13.54 11.26 5.34
C LYS A 134 12.18 11.84 4.96
N THR A 135 11.86 11.90 3.67
CA THR A 135 10.54 12.32 3.19
C THR A 135 9.43 11.36 3.62
N THR A 136 9.75 10.07 3.77
CA THR A 136 8.80 9.05 4.22
C THR A 136 8.73 8.99 5.75
N GLN A 137 9.80 9.33 6.45
CA GLN A 137 9.86 9.30 7.92
C GLN A 137 8.83 10.22 8.59
N VAL A 138 8.36 11.28 7.91
CA VAL A 138 7.27 12.14 8.41
C VAL A 138 5.96 11.36 8.63
N TYR A 139 5.80 10.21 7.97
CA TYR A 139 4.66 9.30 8.13
C TYR A 139 4.88 8.26 9.24
N ALA A 140 6.12 8.01 9.64
CA ALA A 140 6.51 6.94 10.56
C ALA A 140 6.40 7.37 12.04
N LYS A 141 5.25 7.91 12.45
CA LYS A 141 4.99 8.06 13.90
C LYS A 141 4.67 6.67 14.46
N ILE A 142 5.68 6.06 15.10
CA ILE A 142 5.50 4.80 15.82
C ILE A 142 4.64 5.09 17.05
N THR A 143 3.43 4.54 17.10
CA THR A 143 2.60 4.59 18.31
C THR A 143 2.98 3.42 19.23
N LYS A 144 2.65 3.57 20.54
CA LYS A 144 2.87 2.48 21.52
C LYS A 144 2.08 1.23 21.14
N GLU A 145 0.89 1.39 20.54
CA GLU A 145 0.05 0.30 20.07
C GLU A 145 0.72 -0.47 18.91
N LYS A 146 1.36 0.24 17.98
CA LYS A 146 2.11 -0.40 16.90
C LYS A 146 3.32 -1.15 17.46
N LEU A 147 4.07 -0.54 18.35
CA LEU A 147 5.23 -1.18 18.99
C LEU A 147 4.82 -2.49 19.68
N SER A 148 3.71 -2.46 20.45
CA SER A 148 3.19 -3.66 21.12
C SER A 148 2.86 -4.77 20.14
N LYS A 149 2.11 -4.46 19.07
CA LYS A 149 1.75 -5.42 18.03
C LYS A 149 2.96 -6.02 17.31
N ASP A 150 3.94 -5.20 17.00
CA ASP A 150 5.16 -5.64 16.30
C ASP A 150 5.97 -6.60 17.22
N VAL A 151 6.06 -6.30 18.55
CA VAL A 151 6.72 -7.17 19.53
C VAL A 151 5.94 -8.46 19.77
N GLU A 152 4.61 -8.41 19.86
CA GLU A 152 3.77 -9.61 19.97
C GLU A 152 3.94 -10.54 18.77
N LYS A 153 3.96 -9.98 17.55
CA LYS A 153 4.21 -10.76 16.33
C LYS A 153 5.59 -11.41 16.34
N LEU A 154 6.61 -10.68 16.78
CA LEU A 154 7.97 -11.21 16.94
C LEU A 154 8.00 -12.35 17.95
N SER A 155 7.36 -12.19 19.12
CA SER A 155 7.26 -13.22 20.15
C SER A 155 6.61 -14.51 19.62
N GLN A 156 5.51 -14.40 18.86
CA GLN A 156 4.84 -15.54 18.24
C GLN A 156 5.76 -16.26 17.22
N GLN A 157 6.53 -15.51 16.44
CA GLN A 157 7.49 -16.10 15.49
C GLN A 157 8.62 -16.85 16.20
N ILE A 158 9.12 -16.32 17.32
CA ILE A 158 10.18 -16.96 18.11
C ILE A 158 9.65 -18.23 18.80
N ASN A 159 8.46 -18.18 19.40
CA ASN A 159 7.86 -19.35 20.05
C ASN A 159 7.60 -20.50 19.04
N ASN A 160 7.18 -20.19 17.83
CA ASN A 160 7.05 -21.20 16.77
C ASN A 160 8.39 -21.87 16.40
N ILE A 161 9.50 -21.12 16.48
CA ILE A 161 10.86 -21.65 16.24
C ILE A 161 11.27 -22.59 17.40
N GLU A 162 10.96 -22.23 18.63
CA GLU A 162 11.25 -23.05 19.83
C GLU A 162 10.48 -24.37 19.80
N GLU A 163 9.20 -24.39 19.44
CA GLU A 163 8.43 -25.64 19.26
C GLU A 163 9.05 -26.52 18.16
N PHE A 164 9.58 -25.93 17.09
CA PHE A 164 10.19 -26.68 16.00
C PHE A 164 11.58 -27.25 16.35
N THR A 165 12.35 -26.52 17.19
CA THR A 165 13.73 -26.91 17.55
C THR A 165 13.80 -27.76 18.80
N PHE A 166 12.91 -27.60 19.78
CA PHE A 166 12.95 -28.33 21.05
C PHE A 166 11.90 -29.46 21.14
N GLY A 167 10.80 -29.38 20.37
CA GLY A 167 9.77 -30.44 20.33
C GLY A 167 10.23 -31.75 19.74
N ASN A 168 11.25 -31.73 18.90
CA ASN A 168 11.84 -32.96 18.30
C ASN A 168 12.96 -33.63 19.13
N VAL A 169 13.47 -32.97 20.17
CA VAL A 169 14.58 -33.53 20.99
C VAL A 169 14.08 -34.40 22.13
N CYS A 170 12.80 -34.33 22.51
CA CYS A 170 12.26 -35.07 23.64
C CYS A 170 11.65 -36.44 23.26
N ASN A 171 11.58 -36.80 21.98
CA ASN A 171 10.97 -38.08 21.55
C ASN A 171 11.96 -39.22 21.28
N ASP A 172 13.26 -39.03 21.33
CA ASP A 172 14.25 -40.05 21.01
C ASP A 172 14.85 -40.81 22.23
N ASN A 173 14.37 -40.55 23.47
CA ASN A 173 14.96 -41.15 24.68
C ASN A 173 14.03 -42.08 25.49
N THR A 174 13.02 -42.71 24.87
CA THR A 174 12.23 -43.73 25.57
C THR A 174 12.10 -45.02 24.75
N ASN A 175 13.24 -45.60 24.33
CA ASN A 175 13.26 -47.01 23.92
C ASN A 175 14.69 -47.55 24.07
N THR A 176 15.09 -47.93 25.28
CA THR A 176 16.02 -49.02 25.54
C THR A 176 16.25 -49.13 27.06
N ILE A 177 15.50 -49.90 27.77
CA ILE A 177 15.93 -50.75 28.88
C ILE A 177 14.68 -51.59 29.29
N ASN A 178 14.45 -52.67 28.63
CA ASN A 178 13.81 -53.83 29.23
C ASN A 178 14.31 -55.09 28.46
N GLY A 179 15.27 -55.78 29.09
CA GLY A 179 15.74 -57.07 28.59
C GLY A 179 16.79 -57.68 29.48
N ARG A 180 16.37 -58.60 30.37
CA ARG A 180 17.14 -59.71 31.01
C ARG A 180 18.05 -59.32 32.19
N VAL A 181 17.80 -59.79 33.36
CA VAL A 181 17.81 -61.18 33.92
C VAL A 181 16.95 -61.19 35.17
#